data_afc9ea4b4bedec5d7f56d1e4bba15e09
#
_entry.id   afc9ea4b4bedec5d7f56d1e4bba15e09
#
_cell.length_a   1.000
_cell.length_b   1.000
_cell.length_c   1.000
_cell.angle_alpha   90.00
_cell.angle_beta   90.00
_cell.angle_gamma   90.00
#
_symmetry.space_group_name_H-M   'P 1'
#
loop_
_entity.id
_entity.type
_entity.pdbx_description
1 polymer ?
#
loop_
_entity_poly.entity_id
_entity_poly.type
_entity_poly.pdbx_seq_one_letter_code
_entity_poly.pdbx_strand_id
1 'polypeptide(L)'
;KRGSPKLKKLLDAVIWQMEHMHEIPALIVACFDYPEKVEGIDIYRQAGSVWPGIQNLLLTARSLGLGAAPTTLSLRDQDAVRDILRLPETFAALCLIPVGYPQGKFGPVTRKPVSKIMRFDSWN
;
A
#
# COMPACT_ATOMS: atom_id res chain seq x y z
N LYS A 1 20.13 -12.94 -13.28
CA LYS A 1 20.71 -11.62 -12.94
C LYS A 1 20.45 -11.38 -11.45
N ARG A 2 21.48 -11.53 -10.60
CA ARG A 2 21.41 -11.25 -9.16
C ARG A 2 20.99 -9.79 -8.96
N GLY A 3 20.00 -9.58 -8.11
CA GLY A 3 19.27 -8.34 -7.97
C GLY A 3 20.13 -7.09 -7.77
N SER A 4 19.65 -5.98 -8.31
CA SER A 4 20.34 -4.69 -8.18
C SER A 4 20.47 -4.31 -6.70
N PRO A 5 21.47 -3.49 -6.30
CA PRO A 5 21.62 -3.01 -4.93
C PRO A 5 20.33 -2.34 -4.37
N LYS A 6 19.53 -1.77 -5.27
CA LYS A 6 18.22 -1.18 -4.94
C LYS A 6 17.20 -2.24 -4.54
N LEU A 7 17.17 -3.38 -5.23
CA LEU A 7 16.27 -4.49 -4.89
C LEU A 7 16.65 -5.11 -3.55
N LYS A 8 17.94 -5.27 -3.28
CA LYS A 8 18.42 -5.77 -1.98
C LYS A 8 17.93 -4.87 -0.84
N LYS A 9 18.15 -3.55 -0.93
CA LYS A 9 17.68 -2.59 0.08
C LYS A 9 16.17 -2.65 0.30
N LEU A 10 15.40 -2.85 -0.77
CA LEU A 10 13.95 -2.99 -0.67
C LEU A 10 13.57 -4.26 0.08
N LEU A 11 14.19 -5.40 -0.26
CA LEU A 11 13.93 -6.67 0.41
C LEU A 11 14.33 -6.61 1.89
N ASP A 12 15.49 -6.04 2.21
CA ASP A 12 15.94 -5.87 3.58
C ASP A 12 14.93 -5.02 4.40
N ALA A 13 14.40 -3.95 3.80
CA ALA A 13 13.38 -3.11 4.44
C ALA A 13 12.05 -3.84 4.65
N VAL A 14 11.64 -4.69 3.70
CA VAL A 14 10.42 -5.50 3.82
C VAL A 14 10.58 -6.56 4.92
N ILE A 15 11.71 -7.26 4.95
CA ILE A 15 12.00 -8.26 5.98
C ILE A 15 12.00 -7.59 7.36
N TRP A 16 12.70 -6.48 7.49
CA TRP A 16 12.74 -5.71 8.74
C TRP A 16 11.32 -5.30 9.18
N GLN A 17 10.50 -4.80 8.28
CA GLN A 17 9.11 -4.44 8.58
C GLN A 17 8.29 -5.64 9.07
N MET A 18 8.47 -6.81 8.45
CA MET A 18 7.76 -8.04 8.87
C MET A 18 8.17 -8.46 10.28
N GLU A 19 9.46 -8.40 10.61
CA GLU A 19 9.99 -8.77 11.92
C GLU A 19 9.53 -7.80 13.04
N HIS A 20 9.35 -6.52 12.70
CA HIS A 20 8.99 -5.44 13.65
C HIS A 20 7.52 -4.99 13.54
N MET A 21 6.68 -5.76 12.84
CA MET A 21 5.26 -5.41 12.65
C MET A 21 4.51 -5.25 14.00
N HIS A 22 4.89 -6.02 15.00
CA HIS A 22 4.31 -5.99 16.34
C HIS A 22 4.65 -4.70 17.14
N GLU A 23 5.65 -3.95 16.73
CA GLU A 23 6.05 -2.67 17.35
C GLU A 23 5.25 -1.48 16.82
N ILE A 24 4.49 -1.68 15.73
CA ILE A 24 3.74 -0.62 15.07
C ILE A 24 2.50 -0.29 15.89
N PRO A 25 2.33 0.97 16.34
CA PRO A 25 1.28 1.32 17.28
C PRO A 25 -0.13 1.25 16.70
N ALA A 26 -0.27 1.43 15.37
CA ALA A 26 -1.57 1.34 14.69
C ALA A 26 -1.42 0.78 13.28
N LEU A 27 -2.32 -0.14 12.93
CA LEU A 27 -2.45 -0.73 11.60
C LEU A 27 -3.83 -0.40 11.05
N ILE A 28 -3.89 0.27 9.91
CA ILE A 28 -5.13 0.54 9.20
C ILE A 28 -5.21 -0.41 8.02
N VAL A 29 -6.30 -1.14 7.90
CA VAL A 29 -6.57 -1.98 6.73
C VAL A 29 -7.63 -1.28 5.88
N ALA A 30 -7.25 -0.88 4.67
CA ALA A 30 -8.21 -0.35 3.70
C ALA A 30 -8.91 -1.53 3.02
N CYS A 31 -10.22 -1.57 3.16
CA CYS A 31 -11.06 -2.60 2.57
C CYS A 31 -11.96 -2.01 1.48
N PHE A 32 -12.39 -2.86 0.58
CA PHE A 32 -13.35 -2.56 -0.47
C PHE A 32 -14.53 -3.52 -0.35
N ASP A 33 -15.75 -2.97 -0.28
CA ASP A 33 -16.99 -3.74 -0.35
C ASP A 33 -17.37 -3.95 -1.82
N TYR A 34 -17.54 -5.20 -2.24
CA TYR A 34 -17.88 -5.60 -3.61
C TYR A 34 -19.09 -6.55 -3.58
N PRO A 35 -20.28 -6.06 -3.28
CA PRO A 35 -21.47 -6.89 -3.17
C PRO A 35 -21.76 -7.69 -4.44
N GLU A 36 -21.34 -7.18 -5.59
CA GLU A 36 -21.44 -7.85 -6.89
C GLU A 36 -20.05 -8.08 -7.48
N LYS A 37 -19.58 -9.32 -7.38
CA LYS A 37 -18.30 -9.71 -7.99
C LYS A 37 -18.43 -9.72 -9.51
N VAL A 38 -17.71 -8.85 -10.18
CA VAL A 38 -17.66 -8.85 -11.65
C VAL A 38 -16.64 -9.88 -12.13
N GLU A 39 -17.10 -10.94 -12.79
CA GLU A 39 -16.22 -11.97 -13.34
C GLU A 39 -15.20 -11.37 -14.32
N GLY A 40 -13.97 -11.88 -14.28
CA GLY A 40 -12.90 -11.47 -15.18
C GLY A 40 -12.25 -10.13 -14.86
N ILE A 41 -12.70 -9.40 -13.83
CA ILE A 41 -12.06 -8.18 -13.36
C ILE A 41 -11.40 -8.42 -12.01
N ASP A 42 -10.11 -8.13 -11.95
CA ASP A 42 -9.33 -8.17 -10.72
C ASP A 42 -9.89 -7.19 -9.68
N ILE A 43 -9.99 -7.63 -8.42
CA ILE A 43 -10.46 -6.82 -7.28
C ILE A 43 -9.71 -5.48 -7.16
N TYR A 44 -8.42 -5.44 -7.44
CA TYR A 44 -7.64 -4.20 -7.40
C TYR A 44 -8.07 -3.19 -8.46
N ARG A 45 -8.60 -3.65 -9.60
CA ARG A 45 -9.16 -2.78 -10.64
C ARG A 45 -10.55 -2.27 -10.25
N GLN A 46 -11.37 -3.12 -9.64
CA GLN A 46 -12.68 -2.72 -9.12
C GLN A 46 -12.54 -1.69 -8.00
N ALA A 47 -11.56 -1.88 -7.12
CA ALA A 47 -11.28 -1.02 -5.99
C ALA A 47 -10.54 0.28 -6.36
N GLY A 48 -10.41 0.63 -7.63
CA GLY A 48 -9.66 1.81 -8.08
C GLY A 48 -10.08 3.11 -7.40
N SER A 49 -11.37 3.26 -7.07
CA SER A 49 -11.92 4.43 -6.37
C SER A 49 -11.46 4.58 -4.92
N VAL A 50 -10.95 3.53 -4.30
CA VAL A 50 -10.48 3.56 -2.89
C VAL A 50 -9.09 4.20 -2.78
N TRP A 51 -8.24 4.05 -3.82
CA TRP A 51 -6.86 4.53 -3.79
C TRP A 51 -6.71 6.04 -3.59
N PRO A 52 -7.55 6.92 -4.15
CA PRO A 52 -7.54 8.36 -3.82
C PRO A 52 -7.79 8.64 -2.34
N GLY A 53 -8.71 7.87 -1.70
CA GLY A 53 -8.95 7.96 -0.27
C GLY A 53 -7.73 7.54 0.56
N ILE A 54 -7.06 6.46 0.17
CA ILE A 54 -5.80 6.03 0.78
C ILE A 54 -4.74 7.13 0.65
N GLN A 55 -4.60 7.76 -0.51
CA GLN A 55 -3.66 8.87 -0.70
C GLN A 55 -3.97 10.06 0.22
N ASN A 56 -5.24 10.41 0.38
CA ASN A 56 -5.65 11.47 1.31
C ASN A 56 -5.30 11.11 2.76
N LEU A 57 -5.50 9.86 3.17
CA LEU A 57 -5.07 9.35 4.48
C LEU A 57 -3.56 9.54 4.69
N LEU A 58 -2.74 9.16 3.69
CA LEU A 58 -1.28 9.30 3.78
C LEU A 58 -0.85 10.77 3.89
N LEU A 59 -1.49 11.67 3.14
CA LEU A 59 -1.23 13.11 3.21
C LEU A 59 -1.63 13.69 4.57
N THR A 60 -2.78 13.26 5.10
CA THR A 60 -3.25 13.67 6.44
C THR A 60 -2.31 13.17 7.52
N ALA A 61 -1.91 11.90 7.49
CA ALA A 61 -0.91 11.36 8.41
C ALA A 61 0.38 12.20 8.39
N ARG A 62 0.86 12.54 7.19
CA ARG A 62 2.03 13.39 6.99
C ARG A 62 1.86 14.78 7.60
N SER A 63 0.70 15.42 7.44
CA SER A 63 0.42 16.76 8.01
C SER A 63 0.39 16.76 9.53
N LEU A 64 0.04 15.62 10.14
CA LEU A 64 0.06 15.39 11.59
C LEU A 64 1.44 14.94 12.12
N GLY A 65 2.46 14.92 11.29
CA GLY A 65 3.81 14.46 11.68
C GLY A 65 3.95 12.94 11.77
N LEU A 66 2.94 12.17 11.35
CA LEU A 66 2.96 10.71 11.37
C LEU A 66 3.62 10.14 10.11
N GLY A 67 4.25 8.98 10.25
CA GLY A 67 4.69 8.13 9.15
C GLY A 67 3.59 7.14 8.78
N ALA A 68 3.34 6.96 7.50
CA ALA A 68 2.42 5.96 6.98
C ALA A 68 2.86 5.49 5.59
N ALA A 69 2.72 4.21 5.29
CA ALA A 69 3.06 3.65 3.98
C ALA A 69 2.17 2.44 3.66
N PRO A 70 1.53 2.37 2.49
CA PRO A 70 0.71 1.22 2.13
C PRO A 70 1.61 0.02 1.77
N THR A 71 1.24 -1.16 2.25
CA THR A 71 1.83 -2.44 1.88
C THR A 71 0.75 -3.45 1.53
N THR A 72 1.02 -4.31 0.55
CA THR A 72 0.09 -5.35 0.08
C THR A 72 0.63 -6.77 0.30
N LEU A 73 1.89 -6.90 0.73
CA LEU A 73 2.56 -8.21 0.81
C LEU A 73 1.93 -9.15 1.83
N SER A 74 1.48 -8.61 2.97
CA SER A 74 0.81 -9.37 4.03
C SER A 74 -0.63 -9.75 3.70
N LEU A 75 -1.19 -9.26 2.59
CA LEU A 75 -2.58 -9.48 2.20
C LEU A 75 -2.73 -10.47 1.02
N ARG A 76 -1.72 -11.27 0.74
CA ARG A 76 -1.75 -12.22 -0.39
C ARG A 76 -2.78 -13.33 -0.21
N ASP A 77 -2.91 -13.82 1.02
CA ASP A 77 -3.93 -14.80 1.39
C ASP A 77 -5.15 -14.05 1.91
N GLN A 78 -6.09 -13.78 1.01
CA GLN A 78 -7.31 -13.01 1.33
C GLN A 78 -8.24 -13.79 2.26
N ASP A 79 -8.23 -15.11 2.22
CA ASP A 79 -9.08 -15.94 3.08
C ASP A 79 -8.55 -15.89 4.51
N ALA A 80 -7.26 -16.07 4.72
CA ALA A 80 -6.64 -15.92 6.03
C ALA A 80 -6.83 -14.50 6.60
N VAL A 81 -6.71 -13.45 5.77
CA VAL A 81 -6.96 -12.07 6.19
C VAL A 81 -8.42 -11.85 6.59
N ARG A 82 -9.36 -12.41 5.81
CA ARG A 82 -10.79 -12.34 6.11
C ARG A 82 -11.10 -12.97 7.45
N ASP A 83 -10.55 -14.15 7.71
CA ASP A 83 -10.77 -14.90 8.95
C ASP A 83 -10.22 -14.14 10.17
N ILE A 84 -8.98 -13.64 10.08
CA ILE A 84 -8.34 -12.90 11.17
C ILE A 84 -9.10 -11.61 11.49
N LEU A 85 -9.51 -10.87 10.46
CA LEU A 85 -10.20 -9.59 10.60
C LEU A 85 -11.73 -9.73 10.73
N ARG A 86 -12.26 -10.94 10.56
CA ARG A 86 -13.70 -11.25 10.53
C ARG A 86 -14.46 -10.39 9.52
N LEU A 87 -13.87 -10.22 8.33
CA LEU A 87 -14.49 -9.45 7.25
C LEU A 87 -15.67 -10.21 6.64
N PRO A 88 -16.76 -9.51 6.28
CA PRO A 88 -17.83 -10.11 5.48
C PRO A 88 -17.30 -10.66 4.14
N GLU A 89 -18.02 -11.62 3.55
CA GLU A 89 -17.62 -12.24 2.27
C GLU A 89 -17.49 -11.24 1.11
N THR A 90 -18.28 -10.16 1.16
CA THR A 90 -18.24 -9.10 0.15
C THR A 90 -17.06 -8.15 0.30
N PHE A 91 -16.25 -8.27 1.35
CA PHE A 91 -15.12 -7.38 1.58
C PHE A 91 -13.80 -8.02 1.16
N ALA A 92 -12.94 -7.21 0.54
CA ALA A 92 -11.54 -7.54 0.30
C ALA A 92 -10.61 -6.51 0.94
N ALA A 93 -9.53 -6.99 1.53
CA ALA A 93 -8.47 -6.13 2.05
C ALA A 93 -7.55 -5.69 0.90
N LEU A 94 -7.41 -4.39 0.68
CA LEU A 94 -6.64 -3.82 -0.43
C LEU A 94 -5.19 -3.51 -0.06
N CYS A 95 -5.00 -2.89 1.08
CA CYS A 95 -3.67 -2.64 1.61
C CYS A 95 -3.70 -2.49 3.13
N LEU A 96 -2.58 -2.82 3.74
CA LEU A 96 -2.27 -2.56 5.13
C LEU A 96 -1.43 -1.28 5.22
N ILE A 97 -1.79 -0.39 6.12
CA ILE A 97 -1.13 0.89 6.31
C ILE A 97 -0.65 0.97 7.75
N PRO A 98 0.61 0.62 8.02
CA PRO A 98 1.23 0.89 9.31
C PRO A 98 1.34 2.40 9.53
N VAL A 99 0.96 2.85 10.73
CA VAL A 99 0.96 4.27 11.11
C VAL A 99 1.66 4.43 12.46
N GLY A 100 2.54 5.41 12.56
CA GLY A 100 3.25 5.71 13.80
C GLY A 100 4.12 6.96 13.68
N TYR A 101 4.75 7.35 14.76
CA TYR A 101 5.74 8.43 14.71
C TYR A 101 7.02 7.92 14.05
N PRO A 102 7.52 8.59 12.99
CA PRO A 102 8.72 8.15 12.29
C PRO A 102 9.96 8.32 13.18
N GLN A 103 10.83 7.33 13.20
CA GLN A 103 12.12 7.42 13.92
C GLN A 103 13.11 8.35 13.20
N GLY A 104 12.96 8.50 11.88
CA GLY A 104 13.80 9.34 11.04
C GLY A 104 13.10 10.63 10.58
N LYS A 105 13.89 11.51 9.95
CA LYS A 105 13.35 12.72 9.32
C LYS A 105 12.83 12.39 7.91
N PHE A 106 11.71 12.99 7.55
CA PHE A 106 11.24 12.93 6.17
C PHE A 106 12.18 13.73 5.25
N GLY A 107 12.71 13.05 4.25
CA GLY A 107 13.52 13.69 3.22
C GLY A 107 12.67 14.39 2.14
N PRO A 108 13.32 15.15 1.25
CA PRO A 108 12.64 15.72 0.09
C PRO A 108 12.15 14.61 -0.86
N VAL A 109 11.02 14.87 -1.49
CA VAL A 109 10.45 13.95 -2.48
C VAL A 109 11.17 14.11 -3.80
N THR A 110 11.81 13.03 -4.27
CA THR A 110 12.44 13.01 -5.60
C THR A 110 11.47 12.46 -6.64
N ARG A 111 11.37 13.13 -7.78
CA ARG A 111 10.56 12.70 -8.92
C ARG A 111 11.35 12.84 -10.21
N LYS A 112 11.04 11.96 -11.17
CA LYS A 112 11.55 12.17 -12.54
C LYS A 112 10.91 13.41 -13.14
N PRO A 113 11.60 14.16 -14.02
CA PRO A 113 10.98 15.22 -14.81
C PRO A 113 9.78 14.69 -15.58
N VAL A 114 8.72 15.51 -15.70
CA VAL A 114 7.47 15.11 -16.39
C VAL A 114 7.77 14.66 -17.82
N SER A 115 8.67 15.35 -18.54
CA SER A 115 9.10 14.97 -19.89
C SER A 115 9.67 13.55 -20.04
N LYS A 116 10.07 12.91 -18.94
CA LYS A 116 10.58 11.52 -18.95
C LYS A 116 9.49 10.48 -18.76
N ILE A 117 8.30 10.87 -18.33
CA ILE A 117 7.20 9.95 -17.97
C ILE A 117 5.90 10.27 -18.71
N MET A 118 5.77 11.43 -19.32
CA MET A 118 4.58 11.84 -20.08
C MET A 118 4.82 11.68 -21.58
N ARG A 119 3.79 11.22 -22.27
CA ARG A 119 3.72 11.14 -23.73
C ARG A 119 2.37 11.70 -24.18
N PHE A 120 2.32 12.21 -25.40
CA PHE A 120 1.10 12.66 -26.04
C PHE A 120 0.71 11.66 -27.13
N ASP A 121 -0.55 11.39 -27.24
CA ASP A 121 -1.20 10.53 -28.26
C ASP A 121 -0.71 9.07 -28.30
N SER A 122 0.58 8.84 -28.25
CA SER A 122 1.19 7.50 -28.27
C SER A 122 2.43 7.42 -27.37
N TRP A 123 2.89 6.20 -27.13
CA TRP A 123 4.09 5.97 -26.29
C TRP A 123 5.40 6.13 -27.07
N ASN A 124 5.37 6.19 -28.39
CA ASN A 124 6.55 6.28 -29.28
C ASN A 124 7.27 7.62 -29.16
#